data_45972e7ad5d1f4a05b92a8a39d7e9c5c
#
_entry.id   45972e7ad5d1f4a05b92a8a39d7e9c5c
#
_cell.length_a   1.000
_cell.length_b   1.000
_cell.length_c   1.000
_cell.angle_alpha   90.00
_cell.angle_beta   90.00
_cell.angle_gamma   90.00
#
_symmetry.space_group_name_H-M   'P 1'
#
loop_
_entity.id
_entity.type
_entity.pdbx_description
1 polymer ?
#
loop_
_entity_poly.entity_id
_entity_poly.type
_entity_poly.pdbx_seq_one_letter_code
_entity_poly.pdbx_strand_id
1 'polypeptide(L)'
;MFSEIVPQYDSSTFVISNFSILRNNIDPIYSQPLHTHGLTWRLKVYPDGNGTVRGTYLSVFLELTNGLNEPSKYEYRVEMIHHLSKDPSKNIVREFASDFEVGECWGYNRFFLLDALISEGFLDTDNDILILRFQVRPPTYQQKCRDQQWYISQLENDNHHLHHEIKILREKTHFLMSNKRRSLPSTEKNDHEQILTTSPGTDNHQVEEVTVKTNAVDATRRNEIQEDDDDDDDDDEHTSLEVRR
;
A
#
# COMPACT_ATOMS: atom_id res chain seq x y z
N MET A 1 -37.93 -0.17 -11.55
CA MET A 1 -36.99 0.19 -10.48
C MET A 1 -35.63 0.28 -11.15
N PHE A 2 -35.06 1.47 -11.33
CA PHE A 2 -33.72 1.61 -11.91
C PHE A 2 -32.73 1.15 -10.84
N SER A 3 -31.90 0.14 -11.17
CA SER A 3 -30.77 -0.23 -10.33
C SER A 3 -29.78 0.93 -10.37
N GLU A 4 -29.43 1.46 -9.21
CA GLU A 4 -28.40 2.50 -9.13
C GLU A 4 -27.08 1.90 -9.63
N ILE A 5 -26.48 2.57 -10.61
CA ILE A 5 -25.19 2.13 -11.16
C ILE A 5 -24.10 2.64 -10.21
N VAL A 6 -23.50 1.73 -9.47
CA VAL A 6 -22.40 2.03 -8.53
C VAL A 6 -21.07 1.49 -9.07
N PRO A 7 -19.93 2.08 -8.68
CA PRO A 7 -18.62 1.55 -9.03
C PRO A 7 -18.44 0.12 -8.55
N GLN A 8 -17.67 -0.66 -9.29
CA GLN A 8 -17.29 -2.00 -8.85
C GLN A 8 -16.23 -1.91 -7.75
N TYR A 9 -16.16 -2.95 -6.92
CA TYR A 9 -15.11 -3.10 -5.93
C TYR A 9 -13.78 -3.40 -6.60
N ASP A 10 -12.75 -2.71 -6.16
CA ASP A 10 -11.35 -3.12 -6.36
C ASP A 10 -10.93 -4.00 -5.19
N SER A 11 -10.15 -5.04 -5.45
CA SER A 11 -9.87 -6.07 -4.45
C SER A 11 -8.40 -6.47 -4.40
N SER A 12 -7.95 -6.88 -3.21
CA SER A 12 -6.67 -7.52 -2.99
C SER A 12 -6.80 -8.64 -1.97
N THR A 13 -5.82 -9.55 -1.96
CA THR A 13 -5.78 -10.69 -1.04
C THR A 13 -4.55 -10.59 -0.16
N PHE A 14 -4.75 -10.78 1.14
CA PHE A 14 -3.70 -10.85 2.13
C PHE A 14 -3.56 -12.29 2.64
N VAL A 15 -2.48 -12.94 2.25
CA VAL A 15 -2.10 -14.27 2.75
C VAL A 15 -1.19 -14.07 3.95
N ILE A 16 -1.66 -14.48 5.12
CA ILE A 16 -0.94 -14.38 6.38
C ILE A 16 -0.32 -15.74 6.67
N SER A 17 0.96 -15.88 6.36
CA SER A 17 1.73 -17.11 6.64
C SER A 17 2.36 -17.05 8.04
N ASN A 18 2.60 -18.22 8.65
CA ASN A 18 3.10 -18.36 10.02
C ASN A 18 2.20 -17.65 11.04
N PHE A 19 0.90 -17.79 10.88
CA PHE A 19 -0.11 -17.10 11.70
C PHE A 19 0.08 -17.39 13.19
N SER A 20 0.39 -18.63 13.58
CA SER A 20 0.64 -19.04 14.96
C SER A 20 1.82 -18.30 15.62
N ILE A 21 2.85 -17.98 14.82
CA ILE A 21 4.00 -17.21 15.29
C ILE A 21 3.60 -15.72 15.44
N LEU A 22 2.88 -15.20 14.47
CA LEU A 22 2.45 -13.79 14.44
C LEU A 22 1.50 -13.44 15.58
N ARG A 23 0.70 -14.39 16.06
CA ARG A 23 -0.14 -14.20 17.26
C ARG A 23 0.64 -13.87 18.54
N ASN A 24 1.94 -14.16 18.58
CA ASN A 24 2.76 -13.82 19.75
C ASN A 24 3.23 -12.35 19.73
N ASN A 25 2.99 -11.63 18.64
CA ASN A 25 3.38 -10.22 18.50
C ASN A 25 2.23 -9.31 18.92
N ILE A 26 2.61 -8.17 19.53
CA ILE A 26 1.65 -7.11 19.89
C ILE A 26 1.36 -6.22 18.67
N ASP A 27 2.37 -6.05 17.82
CA ASP A 27 2.31 -5.13 16.69
C ASP A 27 1.41 -5.67 15.57
N PRO A 28 0.72 -4.77 14.87
CA PRO A 28 -0.07 -5.16 13.71
C PRO A 28 0.82 -5.58 12.53
N ILE A 29 0.27 -6.43 11.70
CA ILE A 29 0.83 -6.78 10.39
C ILE A 29 0.02 -6.09 9.29
N TYR A 30 0.65 -5.86 8.14
CA TYR A 30 0.05 -5.13 7.04
C TYR A 30 0.05 -5.96 5.75
N SER A 31 -1.02 -5.81 4.97
CA SER A 31 -1.06 -6.37 3.62
C SER A 31 -0.16 -5.59 2.67
N GLN A 32 0.11 -6.15 1.50
CA GLN A 32 0.59 -5.37 0.36
C GLN A 32 -0.47 -4.28 0.03
N PRO A 33 -0.02 -3.10 -0.42
CA PRO A 33 -0.92 -2.02 -0.77
C PRO A 33 -1.78 -2.37 -2.00
N LEU A 34 -3.04 -1.95 -1.96
CA LEU A 34 -3.95 -1.91 -3.10
C LEU A 34 -3.97 -0.47 -3.65
N HIS A 35 -3.44 -0.30 -4.84
CA HIS A 35 -3.47 0.98 -5.55
C HIS A 35 -4.68 1.01 -6.47
N THR A 36 -5.59 1.95 -6.24
CA THR A 36 -6.80 2.10 -7.06
C THR A 36 -7.24 3.56 -7.13
N HIS A 37 -7.50 4.04 -8.33
CA HIS A 37 -7.95 5.41 -8.63
C HIS A 37 -7.07 6.52 -8.02
N GLY A 38 -5.76 6.24 -7.85
CA GLY A 38 -4.80 7.14 -7.21
C GLY A 38 -4.73 7.05 -5.70
N LEU A 39 -5.64 6.30 -5.09
CA LEU A 39 -5.64 6.03 -3.66
C LEU A 39 -4.80 4.79 -3.35
N THR A 40 -4.30 4.72 -2.13
CA THR A 40 -3.55 3.56 -1.65
C THR A 40 -4.13 3.05 -0.36
N TRP A 41 -4.53 1.79 -0.38
CA TRP A 41 -5.18 1.10 0.73
C TRP A 41 -4.36 -0.08 1.19
N ARG A 42 -4.45 -0.43 2.49
CA ARG A 42 -3.92 -1.70 3.01
C ARG A 42 -4.77 -2.21 4.16
N LEU A 43 -4.73 -3.51 4.40
CA LEU A 43 -5.21 -4.07 5.65
C LEU A 43 -4.17 -3.86 6.75
N LYS A 44 -4.65 -3.50 7.94
CA LYS A 44 -3.94 -3.51 9.21
C LYS A 44 -4.59 -4.59 10.05
N VAL A 45 -3.85 -5.63 10.42
CA VAL A 45 -4.37 -6.81 11.11
C VAL A 45 -3.59 -7.02 12.39
N TYR A 46 -4.30 -7.20 13.49
CA TYR A 46 -3.73 -7.65 14.77
C TYR A 46 -4.05 -9.14 14.93
N PRO A 47 -3.07 -10.03 14.72
CA PRO A 47 -3.31 -11.48 14.77
C PRO A 47 -3.78 -11.99 16.13
N ASP A 48 -3.40 -11.32 17.21
CA ASP A 48 -3.83 -11.63 18.58
C ASP A 48 -4.86 -10.63 19.13
N GLY A 49 -5.39 -9.75 18.27
CA GLY A 49 -6.35 -8.72 18.67
C GLY A 49 -5.72 -7.42 19.16
N ASN A 50 -6.51 -6.35 19.16
CA ASN A 50 -6.10 -5.01 19.54
C ASN A 50 -6.75 -4.58 20.86
N GLY A 51 -5.98 -3.92 21.73
CA GLY A 51 -6.48 -3.37 22.98
C GLY A 51 -7.14 -4.42 23.89
N THR A 52 -8.36 -4.14 24.35
CA THR A 52 -9.10 -4.97 25.32
C THR A 52 -9.53 -6.34 24.79
N VAL A 53 -9.52 -6.56 23.47
CA VAL A 53 -9.92 -7.85 22.86
C VAL A 53 -8.73 -8.74 22.54
N ARG A 54 -7.54 -8.34 22.95
CA ARG A 54 -6.32 -9.11 22.75
C ARG A 54 -6.43 -10.51 23.36
N GLY A 55 -5.89 -11.52 22.67
CA GLY A 55 -5.96 -12.92 23.06
C GLY A 55 -7.31 -13.58 22.79
N THR A 56 -8.35 -12.81 22.41
CA THR A 56 -9.69 -13.34 22.21
C THR A 56 -10.16 -13.21 20.75
N TYR A 57 -9.91 -12.08 20.12
CA TYR A 57 -10.40 -11.82 18.76
C TYR A 57 -9.27 -11.44 17.81
N LEU A 58 -9.38 -11.87 16.57
CA LEU A 58 -8.67 -11.27 15.43
C LEU A 58 -9.25 -9.88 15.18
N SER A 59 -8.40 -8.85 15.07
CA SER A 59 -8.84 -7.50 14.71
C SER A 59 -8.37 -7.14 13.30
N VAL A 60 -9.26 -6.55 12.48
CA VAL A 60 -8.99 -6.26 11.07
C VAL A 60 -9.52 -4.88 10.71
N PHE A 61 -8.63 -4.04 10.17
CA PHE A 61 -8.93 -2.66 9.76
C PHE A 61 -8.47 -2.41 8.33
N LEU A 62 -9.20 -1.55 7.62
CA LEU A 62 -8.75 -0.96 6.36
C LEU A 62 -8.14 0.41 6.64
N GLU A 63 -6.96 0.67 6.12
CA GLU A 63 -6.23 1.93 6.25
C GLU A 63 -6.09 2.61 4.90
N LEU A 64 -6.40 3.91 4.83
CA LEU A 64 -6.08 4.78 3.69
C LEU A 64 -4.70 5.38 3.92
N THR A 65 -3.69 4.94 3.15
CA THR A 65 -2.30 5.41 3.32
C THR A 65 -1.93 6.57 2.42
N ASN A 66 -2.64 6.74 1.30
CA ASN A 66 -2.48 7.86 0.39
C ASN A 66 -3.79 8.16 -0.34
N GLY A 67 -4.15 9.44 -0.45
CA GLY A 67 -5.41 9.87 -1.04
C GLY A 67 -5.64 11.37 -0.91
N LEU A 68 -6.90 11.79 -1.07
CA LEU A 68 -7.31 13.17 -0.86
C LEU A 68 -7.02 13.62 0.57
N ASN A 69 -6.69 14.90 0.74
CA ASN A 69 -6.43 15.53 2.04
C ASN A 69 -7.73 15.94 2.77
N GLU A 70 -8.86 15.41 2.39
CA GLU A 70 -10.17 15.67 2.99
C GLU A 70 -10.91 14.34 3.23
N PRO A 71 -11.72 14.24 4.30
CA PRO A 71 -12.51 13.04 4.58
C PRO A 71 -13.38 12.69 3.39
N SER A 72 -13.36 11.45 2.99
CA SER A 72 -14.13 10.98 1.84
C SER A 72 -14.72 9.61 2.10
N LYS A 73 -15.99 9.45 1.74
CA LYS A 73 -16.73 8.23 1.99
C LYS A 73 -16.31 7.11 1.06
N TYR A 74 -16.01 5.93 1.65
CA TYR A 74 -15.74 4.71 0.90
C TYR A 74 -16.49 3.54 1.52
N GLU A 75 -16.87 2.60 0.67
CA GLU A 75 -17.46 1.32 1.05
C GLU A 75 -16.36 0.26 1.06
N TYR A 76 -16.36 -0.53 2.11
CA TYR A 76 -15.34 -1.52 2.40
C TYR A 76 -15.98 -2.86 2.73
N ARG A 77 -15.36 -3.90 2.21
CA ARG A 77 -15.72 -5.28 2.48
C ARG A 77 -14.47 -6.08 2.78
N VAL A 78 -14.47 -6.82 3.89
CA VAL A 78 -13.43 -7.81 4.19
C VAL A 78 -14.03 -9.19 4.31
N GLU A 79 -13.34 -10.15 3.76
CA GLU A 79 -13.77 -11.53 3.66
C GLU A 79 -12.64 -12.44 4.16
N MET A 80 -12.91 -13.24 5.19
CA MET A 80 -12.02 -14.30 5.64
C MET A 80 -12.39 -15.58 4.92
N ILE A 81 -11.42 -16.13 4.18
CA ILE A 81 -11.63 -17.27 3.30
C ILE A 81 -11.68 -18.55 4.13
N HIS A 82 -12.74 -19.31 3.95
CA HIS A 82 -12.88 -20.62 4.56
C HIS A 82 -11.97 -21.62 3.86
N HIS A 83 -10.83 -21.94 4.49
CA HIS A 83 -9.79 -22.77 3.87
C HIS A 83 -10.27 -24.21 3.61
N LEU A 84 -10.92 -24.80 4.60
CA LEU A 84 -11.24 -26.25 4.57
C LEU A 84 -12.25 -26.62 3.47
N SER A 85 -13.30 -25.82 3.24
CA SER A 85 -14.33 -26.15 2.25
C SER A 85 -14.08 -25.55 0.87
N LYS A 86 -13.32 -24.44 0.80
CA LYS A 86 -13.15 -23.62 -0.41
C LYS A 86 -14.48 -23.14 -1.02
N ASP A 87 -15.55 -23.17 -0.23
CA ASP A 87 -16.89 -22.71 -0.63
C ASP A 87 -17.05 -21.24 -0.21
N PRO A 88 -17.21 -20.31 -1.18
CA PRO A 88 -17.36 -18.91 -0.87
C PRO A 88 -18.56 -18.56 0.03
N SER A 89 -19.60 -19.41 0.05
CA SER A 89 -20.76 -19.20 0.91
C SER A 89 -20.45 -19.37 2.41
N LYS A 90 -19.33 -20.02 2.73
CA LYS A 90 -18.85 -20.22 4.10
C LYS A 90 -17.86 -19.16 4.56
N ASN A 91 -17.47 -18.27 3.69
CA ASN A 91 -16.55 -17.19 4.06
C ASN A 91 -17.24 -16.25 5.06
N ILE A 92 -16.48 -15.74 6.03
CA ILE A 92 -16.95 -14.67 6.90
C ILE A 92 -16.78 -13.35 6.17
N VAL A 93 -17.89 -12.65 5.97
CA VAL A 93 -17.91 -11.37 5.29
C VAL A 93 -18.36 -10.28 6.27
N ARG A 94 -17.61 -9.17 6.29
CA ARG A 94 -17.94 -7.96 7.02
C ARG A 94 -17.88 -6.79 6.05
N GLU A 95 -18.91 -5.95 6.08
CA GLU A 95 -19.05 -4.79 5.19
C GLU A 95 -19.38 -3.56 6.01
N PHE A 96 -18.83 -2.43 5.58
CA PHE A 96 -19.16 -1.18 6.21
C PHE A 96 -18.78 0.02 5.30
N ALA A 97 -19.29 1.21 5.61
CA ALA A 97 -18.95 2.44 4.94
C ALA A 97 -18.60 3.52 5.97
N SER A 98 -17.49 4.22 5.75
CA SER A 98 -17.07 5.33 6.59
C SER A 98 -16.43 6.44 5.76
N ASP A 99 -16.27 7.59 6.39
CA ASP A 99 -15.41 8.64 5.89
C ASP A 99 -13.98 8.31 6.33
N PHE A 100 -13.05 8.30 5.37
CA PHE A 100 -11.64 8.02 5.59
C PHE A 100 -10.82 9.28 5.35
N GLU A 101 -9.89 9.53 6.26
CA GLU A 101 -8.76 10.45 6.07
C GLU A 101 -7.46 9.66 5.88
N VAL A 102 -6.46 10.29 5.27
CA VAL A 102 -5.14 9.66 5.08
C VAL A 102 -4.49 9.43 6.45
N GLY A 103 -4.11 8.18 6.71
CA GLY A 103 -3.53 7.73 7.99
C GLY A 103 -4.55 7.13 8.95
N GLU A 104 -5.85 7.27 8.67
CA GLU A 104 -6.89 6.64 9.48
C GLU A 104 -7.15 5.19 9.07
N CYS A 105 -7.56 4.40 10.04
CA CYS A 105 -7.99 3.03 9.81
C CYS A 105 -9.35 2.77 10.47
N TRP A 106 -10.23 2.11 9.71
CA TRP A 106 -11.56 1.73 10.14
C TRP A 106 -11.78 0.24 9.93
N GLY A 107 -12.51 -0.42 10.83
CA GLY A 107 -12.74 -1.86 10.70
C GLY A 107 -13.36 -2.48 11.96
N TYR A 108 -12.97 -3.70 12.24
CA TYR A 108 -13.58 -4.53 13.26
C TYR A 108 -12.54 -4.97 14.30
N ASN A 109 -12.68 -4.45 15.52
CA ASN A 109 -11.86 -4.88 16.65
C ASN A 109 -12.19 -6.34 17.05
N ARG A 110 -13.46 -6.73 16.95
CA ARG A 110 -13.95 -8.11 17.17
C ARG A 110 -14.32 -8.77 15.84
N PHE A 111 -13.33 -8.95 14.95
CA PHE A 111 -13.60 -9.49 13.62
C PHE A 111 -14.01 -10.96 13.68
N PHE A 112 -13.24 -11.79 14.39
CA PHE A 112 -13.52 -13.22 14.55
C PHE A 112 -12.82 -13.79 15.80
N LEU A 113 -13.46 -14.76 16.47
CA LEU A 113 -12.90 -15.44 17.64
C LEU A 113 -11.67 -16.26 17.27
N LEU A 114 -10.56 -16.04 17.96
CA LEU A 114 -9.30 -16.74 17.69
C LEU A 114 -9.39 -18.26 17.91
N ASP A 115 -10.10 -18.67 18.95
CA ASP A 115 -10.27 -20.09 19.28
C ASP A 115 -11.12 -20.85 18.25
N ALA A 116 -11.95 -20.14 17.49
CA ALA A 116 -12.81 -20.71 16.45
C ALA A 116 -12.12 -20.84 15.09
N LEU A 117 -10.96 -20.19 14.87
CA LEU A 117 -10.27 -20.19 13.57
C LEU A 117 -9.97 -21.59 13.03
N ILE A 118 -9.53 -22.49 13.91
CA ILE A 118 -9.20 -23.88 13.55
C ILE A 118 -10.46 -24.70 13.46
N SER A 119 -11.31 -24.67 14.50
CA SER A 119 -12.49 -25.53 14.60
C SER A 119 -13.53 -25.25 13.50
N GLU A 120 -13.62 -24.00 13.06
CA GLU A 120 -14.51 -23.60 11.97
C GLU A 120 -13.85 -23.64 10.58
N GLY A 121 -12.56 -24.02 10.47
CA GLY A 121 -11.89 -24.31 9.20
C GLY A 121 -11.39 -23.09 8.42
N PHE A 122 -11.09 -21.98 9.09
CA PHE A 122 -10.52 -20.78 8.49
C PHE A 122 -8.99 -20.78 8.47
N LEU A 123 -8.34 -21.38 9.47
CA LEU A 123 -6.89 -21.54 9.51
C LEU A 123 -6.48 -22.84 8.83
N ASP A 124 -5.61 -22.76 7.84
CA ASP A 124 -4.88 -23.91 7.29
C ASP A 124 -3.80 -24.32 8.29
N THR A 125 -4.05 -25.39 9.03
CA THR A 125 -3.13 -25.85 10.08
C THR A 125 -1.89 -26.56 9.52
N ASP A 126 -1.95 -27.05 8.28
CA ASP A 126 -0.83 -27.76 7.64
C ASP A 126 0.25 -26.78 7.19
N ASN A 127 -0.17 -25.60 6.71
CA ASN A 127 0.72 -24.56 6.20
C ASN A 127 0.79 -23.32 7.12
N ASP A 128 0.00 -23.29 8.19
CA ASP A 128 -0.14 -22.16 9.14
C ASP A 128 -0.51 -20.84 8.42
N ILE A 129 -1.57 -20.90 7.58
CA ILE A 129 -2.01 -19.80 6.71
C ILE A 129 -3.44 -19.38 7.02
N LEU A 130 -3.64 -18.08 7.22
CA LEU A 130 -4.95 -17.42 7.22
C LEU A 130 -5.05 -16.51 6.00
N ILE A 131 -6.20 -16.51 5.30
CA ILE A 131 -6.40 -15.70 4.09
C ILE A 131 -7.52 -14.71 4.30
N LEU A 132 -7.20 -13.42 4.12
CA LEU A 132 -8.16 -12.33 4.07
C LEU A 132 -8.20 -11.75 2.64
N ARG A 133 -9.40 -11.51 2.13
CA ARG A 133 -9.61 -10.72 0.92
C ARG A 133 -10.30 -9.42 1.30
N PHE A 134 -9.82 -8.29 0.83
CA PHE A 134 -10.45 -7.02 1.08
C PHE A 134 -10.80 -6.31 -0.23
N GLN A 135 -11.83 -5.53 -0.17
CA GLN A 135 -12.41 -4.85 -1.31
C GLN A 135 -12.80 -3.44 -0.87
N VAL A 136 -12.57 -2.47 -1.74
CA VAL A 136 -12.93 -1.07 -1.51
C VAL A 136 -13.53 -0.46 -2.76
N ARG A 137 -14.49 0.45 -2.60
CA ARG A 137 -15.01 1.25 -3.70
C ARG A 137 -15.50 2.61 -3.22
N PRO A 138 -15.45 3.65 -4.05
CA PRO A 138 -16.21 4.86 -3.82
C PRO A 138 -17.72 4.57 -3.98
N PRO A 139 -18.59 5.23 -3.20
CA PRO A 139 -20.04 4.97 -3.22
C PRO A 139 -20.70 5.38 -4.53
N THR A 140 -20.11 6.32 -5.27
CA THR A 140 -20.65 6.85 -6.52
C THR A 140 -19.58 7.02 -7.59
N TYR A 141 -19.98 7.03 -8.86
CA TYR A 141 -19.07 7.38 -9.96
C TYR A 141 -18.58 8.82 -9.90
N GLN A 142 -19.35 9.74 -9.33
CA GLN A 142 -18.90 11.12 -9.14
C GLN A 142 -17.69 11.16 -8.19
N GLN A 143 -17.76 10.42 -7.08
CA GLN A 143 -16.61 10.29 -6.16
C GLN A 143 -15.42 9.68 -6.86
N LYS A 144 -15.62 8.58 -7.60
CA LYS A 144 -14.57 7.93 -8.39
C LYS A 144 -13.87 8.90 -9.36
N CYS A 145 -14.64 9.72 -10.07
CA CYS A 145 -14.09 10.73 -10.98
C CYS A 145 -13.29 11.81 -10.22
N ARG A 146 -13.76 12.23 -9.03
CA ARG A 146 -13.04 13.17 -8.18
C ARG A 146 -11.69 12.61 -7.73
N ASP A 147 -11.65 11.37 -7.28
CA ASP A 147 -10.42 10.67 -6.87
C ASP A 147 -9.42 10.60 -8.02
N GLN A 148 -9.88 10.21 -9.20
CA GLN A 148 -9.05 10.14 -10.41
C GLN A 148 -8.53 11.52 -10.83
N GLN A 149 -9.35 12.57 -10.78
CA GLN A 149 -8.95 13.93 -11.14
C GLN A 149 -7.89 14.46 -10.17
N TRP A 150 -8.04 14.21 -8.88
CA TRP A 150 -7.02 14.53 -7.88
C TRP A 150 -5.69 13.84 -8.22
N TYR A 151 -5.73 12.55 -8.55
CA TYR A 151 -4.52 11.79 -8.88
C TYR A 151 -3.84 12.30 -10.17
N ILE A 152 -4.63 12.64 -11.18
CA ILE A 152 -4.11 13.26 -12.41
C ILE A 152 -3.36 14.55 -12.07
N SER A 153 -3.95 15.41 -11.23
CA SER A 153 -3.31 16.65 -10.80
C SER A 153 -2.01 16.43 -10.03
N GLN A 154 -1.93 15.38 -9.20
CA GLN A 154 -0.68 14.99 -8.53
C GLN A 154 0.38 14.57 -9.55
N LEU A 155 0.03 13.71 -10.50
CA LEU A 155 0.96 13.25 -11.54
C LEU A 155 1.46 14.40 -12.43
N GLU A 156 0.62 15.38 -12.74
CA GLU A 156 0.99 16.58 -13.49
C GLU A 156 1.99 17.43 -12.71
N ASN A 157 1.77 17.63 -11.41
CA ASN A 157 2.69 18.35 -10.53
C ASN A 157 4.05 17.65 -10.43
N ASP A 158 4.06 16.33 -10.21
CA ASP A 158 5.28 15.55 -10.13
C ASP A 158 6.06 15.60 -11.46
N ASN A 159 5.35 15.53 -12.58
CA ASN A 159 5.95 15.65 -13.90
C ASN A 159 6.61 17.01 -14.11
N HIS A 160 5.97 18.11 -13.71
CA HIS A 160 6.54 19.46 -13.77
C HIS A 160 7.80 19.55 -12.90
N HIS A 161 7.78 18.99 -11.69
CA HIS A 161 8.93 18.98 -10.79
C HIS A 161 10.11 18.22 -11.40
N LEU A 162 9.87 17.03 -11.92
CA LEU A 162 10.89 16.20 -12.57
C LEU A 162 11.49 16.88 -13.80
N HIS A 163 10.67 17.54 -14.62
CA HIS A 163 11.18 18.32 -15.76
C HIS A 163 12.08 19.46 -15.31
N HIS A 164 11.74 20.14 -14.24
CA HIS A 164 12.57 21.19 -13.67
C HIS A 164 13.92 20.65 -13.16
N GLU A 165 13.92 19.55 -12.44
CA GLU A 165 15.15 18.90 -11.98
C GLU A 165 16.04 18.43 -13.14
N ILE A 166 15.46 17.83 -14.17
CA ILE A 166 16.19 17.42 -15.39
C ILE A 166 16.86 18.63 -16.05
N LYS A 167 16.15 19.77 -16.12
CA LYS A 167 16.73 21.01 -16.67
C LYS A 167 17.94 21.48 -15.87
N ILE A 168 17.84 21.52 -14.54
CA ILE A 168 18.95 21.90 -13.65
C ILE A 168 20.14 20.96 -13.81
N LEU A 169 19.90 19.65 -13.87
CA LEU A 169 20.97 18.67 -14.03
C LEU A 169 21.66 18.81 -15.39
N ARG A 170 20.93 19.07 -16.47
CA ARG A 170 21.50 19.32 -17.80
C ARG A 170 22.36 20.58 -17.80
N GLU A 171 21.94 21.66 -17.18
CA GLU A 171 22.71 22.91 -17.06
C GLU A 171 24.01 22.68 -16.25
N LYS A 172 23.95 21.98 -15.13
CA LYS A 172 25.12 21.61 -14.33
C LYS A 172 26.10 20.74 -15.13
N THR A 173 25.60 19.74 -15.84
CA THR A 173 26.41 18.87 -16.68
C THR A 173 27.12 19.65 -17.80
N HIS A 174 26.40 20.53 -18.46
CA HIS A 174 26.96 21.41 -19.50
C HIS A 174 28.07 22.31 -18.94
N PHE A 175 27.86 22.91 -17.76
CA PHE A 175 28.85 23.73 -17.08
C PHE A 175 30.13 22.95 -16.75
N LEU A 176 30.00 21.75 -16.19
CA LEU A 176 31.13 20.88 -15.85
C LEU A 176 31.93 20.47 -17.11
N MET A 177 31.23 20.11 -18.18
CA MET A 177 31.88 19.76 -19.45
C MET A 177 32.61 20.94 -20.08
N SER A 178 32.05 22.14 -19.99
CA SER A 178 32.67 23.37 -20.48
C SER A 178 33.95 23.71 -19.71
N ASN A 179 33.94 23.53 -18.38
CA ASN A 179 35.15 23.75 -17.56
C ASN A 179 36.21 22.70 -17.80
N LYS A 180 35.84 21.43 -18.02
CA LYS A 180 36.80 20.37 -18.35
C LYS A 180 37.49 20.63 -19.67
N ARG A 181 36.81 21.20 -20.68
CA ARG A 181 37.43 21.60 -21.96
C ARG A 181 38.41 22.75 -21.82
N ARG A 182 38.18 23.67 -20.86
CA ARG A 182 39.09 24.81 -20.61
C ARG A 182 40.34 24.40 -19.83
N SER A 183 40.31 23.31 -19.08
CA SER A 183 41.43 22.82 -18.28
C SER A 183 42.32 21.82 -18.95
N LEU A 184 42.09 21.45 -20.21
CA LEU A 184 43.02 20.65 -20.98
C LEU A 184 44.13 21.55 -21.53
N PRO A 185 45.44 21.29 -21.21
CA PRO A 185 46.54 22.02 -21.82
C PRO A 185 46.54 21.78 -23.31
N SER A 186 46.70 22.85 -24.12
CA SER A 186 46.97 22.76 -25.52
C SER A 186 48.32 22.07 -25.70
N THR A 187 48.31 20.78 -26.02
CA THR A 187 49.50 20.05 -26.48
C THR A 187 49.83 20.61 -27.85
N GLU A 188 50.97 21.30 -27.92
CA GLU A 188 51.59 21.74 -29.15
C GLU A 188 51.76 20.55 -30.08
N LYS A 189 51.41 20.80 -31.36
CA LYS A 189 51.69 19.92 -32.48
C LYS A 189 53.19 19.85 -32.66
N ASN A 190 53.76 18.68 -32.49
CA ASN A 190 55.02 18.31 -33.12
C ASN A 190 54.77 17.15 -34.05
N ASP A 191 54.86 17.45 -35.31
CA ASP A 191 54.92 16.51 -36.43
C ASP A 191 56.10 15.57 -36.24
N HIS A 192 55.87 14.26 -36.23
CA HIS A 192 56.74 13.30 -36.85
C HIS A 192 55.96 12.04 -37.21
N GLU A 193 55.88 11.85 -38.48
CA GLU A 193 55.44 10.71 -39.26
C GLU A 193 56.24 9.47 -38.89
N GLN A 194 55.55 8.37 -38.47
CA GLN A 194 56.04 7.02 -38.87
C GLN A 194 54.85 6.02 -38.80
N ILE A 195 54.67 5.47 -40.00
CA ILE A 195 53.77 4.40 -40.35
C ILE A 195 54.29 3.10 -39.73
N LEU A 196 53.40 2.33 -39.04
CA LEU A 196 53.49 0.86 -39.09
C LEU A 196 52.11 0.24 -38.73
N THR A 197 51.68 -0.55 -39.68
CA THR A 197 50.52 -1.43 -39.71
C THR A 197 50.60 -2.51 -38.66
N THR A 198 49.46 -2.82 -37.99
CA THR A 198 48.90 -4.18 -37.83
C THR A 198 47.59 -4.14 -37.04
N SER A 199 46.58 -4.81 -37.57
CA SER A 199 45.27 -5.14 -36.95
C SER A 199 45.37 -6.41 -36.09
N PRO A 200 44.26 -6.95 -35.58
CA PRO A 200 43.34 -6.49 -34.57
C PRO A 200 43.24 -7.47 -33.36
N GLY A 201 42.74 -7.02 -32.27
CA GLY A 201 42.47 -7.90 -31.11
C GLY A 201 41.24 -7.39 -30.33
N THR A 202 40.28 -8.22 -30.32
CA THR A 202 39.07 -8.26 -29.49
C THR A 202 39.36 -7.96 -28.01
N ASP A 203 38.48 -7.23 -27.31
CA ASP A 203 37.63 -7.74 -26.24
C ASP A 203 37.29 -6.74 -25.14
N ASN A 204 36.03 -6.93 -24.69
CA ASN A 204 35.46 -6.74 -23.38
C ASN A 204 35.00 -5.35 -22.91
N HIS A 205 33.74 -5.11 -23.21
CA HIS A 205 32.87 -4.27 -22.42
C HIS A 205 32.66 -4.85 -21.00
N GLN A 206 33.22 -4.22 -20.01
CA GLN A 206 32.72 -4.29 -18.65
C GLN A 206 31.78 -3.12 -18.43
N VAL A 207 30.50 -3.47 -18.22
CA VAL A 207 29.46 -2.54 -17.76
C VAL A 207 29.61 -2.39 -16.26
N GLU A 208 30.06 -1.25 -15.77
CA GLU A 208 29.98 -0.90 -14.35
C GLU A 208 28.54 -0.57 -13.97
N GLU A 209 28.00 -1.40 -13.11
CA GLU A 209 26.69 -1.26 -12.48
C GLU A 209 26.76 -0.14 -11.42
N VAL A 210 26.15 1.01 -11.74
CA VAL A 210 26.03 2.12 -10.78
C VAL A 210 24.86 1.82 -9.85
N THR A 211 25.16 1.34 -8.65
CA THR A 211 24.19 1.16 -7.58
C THR A 211 23.77 2.53 -7.02
N VAL A 212 22.58 2.98 -7.35
CA VAL A 212 21.96 4.17 -6.74
C VAL A 212 21.40 3.78 -5.38
N LYS A 213 22.05 4.21 -4.31
CA LYS A 213 21.49 4.14 -2.95
C LYS A 213 20.41 5.20 -2.82
N THR A 214 19.16 4.79 -2.79
CA THR A 214 18.04 5.63 -2.36
C THR A 214 18.04 5.73 -0.84
N ASN A 215 18.30 6.93 -0.32
CA ASN A 215 18.07 7.25 1.08
C ASN A 215 16.56 7.32 1.33
N ALA A 216 16.03 6.32 2.01
CA ALA A 216 14.71 6.39 2.61
C ALA A 216 14.75 7.42 3.75
N VAL A 217 14.03 8.51 3.59
CA VAL A 217 13.79 9.47 4.68
C VAL A 217 12.70 8.86 5.56
N ASP A 218 13.13 8.49 6.75
CA ASP A 218 12.30 8.03 7.85
C ASP A 218 11.37 9.17 8.30
N ALA A 219 10.09 9.08 7.99
CA ALA A 219 9.04 9.94 8.50
C ALA A 219 8.20 9.18 9.53
N THR A 220 8.86 8.78 10.62
CA THR A 220 8.18 8.27 11.81
C THR A 220 7.98 9.42 12.78
N ARG A 221 6.78 10.00 12.85
CA ARG A 221 6.26 10.54 14.13
C ARG A 221 4.85 11.14 14.01
N ARG A 222 3.98 10.59 14.90
CA ARG A 222 2.74 11.16 15.49
C ARG A 222 1.48 11.01 14.63
N ASN A 223 0.38 10.42 15.14
CA ASN A 223 -0.26 10.61 16.43
C ASN A 223 -0.99 9.31 16.81
N GLU A 224 -0.65 8.74 17.95
CA GLU A 224 -1.56 7.91 18.72
C GLU A 224 -2.49 8.89 19.46
N ILE A 225 -3.72 8.98 19.03
CA ILE A 225 -4.79 9.54 19.85
C ILE A 225 -5.26 8.39 20.74
N GLN A 226 -4.86 8.46 21.99
CA GLN A 226 -5.36 7.66 23.07
C GLN A 226 -6.72 8.27 23.42
N GLU A 227 -7.80 7.65 23.00
CA GLU A 227 -9.12 7.91 23.58
C GLU A 227 -9.23 7.06 24.84
N ASP A 228 -9.24 7.72 25.97
CA ASP A 228 -9.59 7.15 27.26
C ASP A 228 -11.09 6.82 27.21
N ASP A 229 -11.41 5.53 27.15
CA ASP A 229 -12.76 5.03 27.29
C ASP A 229 -13.16 5.15 28.78
N ASP A 230 -14.00 6.13 29.08
CA ASP A 230 -14.80 6.13 30.30
C ASP A 230 -15.83 4.99 30.19
N ASP A 231 -15.81 4.13 31.21
CA ASP A 231 -16.79 3.09 31.45
C ASP A 231 -18.18 3.69 31.57
N ASP A 232 -19.06 3.32 30.67
CA ASP A 232 -20.51 3.25 30.97
C ASP A 232 -21.06 1.93 30.44
N ASP A 233 -21.35 1.05 31.39
CA ASP A 233 -22.22 -0.09 31.24
C ASP A 233 -23.59 0.39 30.79
N ASP A 234 -23.99 0.08 29.57
CA ASP A 234 -25.37 -0.06 29.20
C ASP A 234 -25.56 -1.16 28.18
N ASP A 235 -26.19 -2.22 28.64
CA ASP A 235 -26.90 -3.22 27.86
C ASP A 235 -27.86 -2.51 26.91
N ASP A 236 -27.62 -2.64 25.59
CA ASP A 236 -28.74 -2.61 24.65
C ASP A 236 -28.37 -3.28 23.31
N GLU A 237 -29.06 -4.37 23.11
CA GLU A 237 -29.75 -4.92 21.94
C GLU A 237 -29.34 -4.45 20.54
N HIS A 238 -28.95 -5.45 19.80
CA HIS A 238 -29.19 -5.66 18.36
C HIS A 238 -29.91 -4.52 17.61
N THR A 239 -29.18 -3.90 16.69
CA THR A 239 -29.82 -3.42 15.48
C THR A 239 -29.06 -3.91 14.26
N SER A 240 -29.40 -5.13 13.84
CA SER A 240 -29.15 -5.62 12.50
C SER A 240 -30.04 -4.85 11.54
N LEU A 241 -29.47 -3.96 10.75
CA LEU A 241 -30.17 -3.45 9.56
C LEU A 241 -30.08 -4.50 8.46
N GLU A 242 -31.07 -5.41 8.44
CA GLU A 242 -31.42 -6.17 7.25
C GLU A 242 -31.91 -5.20 6.17
N VAL A 243 -31.12 -5.01 5.13
CA VAL A 243 -31.66 -4.48 3.89
C VAL A 243 -32.16 -5.68 3.07
N ARG A 244 -33.48 -5.91 3.14
CA ARG A 244 -34.19 -6.79 2.24
C ARG A 244 -34.45 -6.08 0.90
N ARG A 245 -34.11 -6.81 -0.16
CA ARG A 245 -34.57 -6.77 -1.55
C ARG A 245 -34.03 -5.65 -2.43
#